data_0fe13467bc9a41991223992c89042393
#
_entry.id   0fe13467bc9a41991223992c89042393
#
_cell.length_a   1.000
_cell.length_b   1.000
_cell.length_c   1.000
_cell.angle_alpha   90.00
_cell.angle_beta   90.00
_cell.angle_gamma   90.00
#
_symmetry.space_group_name_H-M   'P 1'
#
loop_
_entity.id
_entity.type
_entity.pdbx_description
1 polymer ?
#
loop_
_entity_poly.entity_id
_entity_poly.type
_entity_poly.pdbx_seq_one_letter_code
_entity_poly.pdbx_strand_id
1 'polypeptide(L)'
;MNVFIVNGNGLYASMFKNRGWKVVDDINKANLIQFTGGEDVDPNLYGEAPHPETFVNKMRDKVEQQIYNKVINKIPMTGICRGGQLLHVMNGGQMFQNVNNHGRSHKIRIEGEDIICSSTHHQMMRMCNPDVEILGYCFESTKKEYVRFDGKVDEYVGDDEDIEVLFYPNSSCLCFQPHPEFYQDECQDVYFNLIHKLLI
;
A
#
# COMPACT_ATOMS: atom_id res chain seq x y z
N MET A 1 -10.25 12.05 -15.99
CA MET A 1 -9.78 10.66 -15.94
C MET A 1 -10.75 9.80 -15.16
N ASN A 2 -10.73 8.48 -15.32
CA ASN A 2 -11.63 7.54 -14.66
C ASN A 2 -10.85 6.65 -13.70
N VAL A 3 -11.35 6.44 -12.48
CA VAL A 3 -10.80 5.52 -11.49
C VAL A 3 -11.82 4.44 -11.14
N PHE A 4 -11.38 3.20 -11.09
CA PHE A 4 -12.12 2.07 -10.51
C PHE A 4 -11.58 1.80 -9.11
N ILE A 5 -12.44 1.88 -8.09
CA ILE A 5 -12.06 1.72 -6.69
C ILE A 5 -12.47 0.33 -6.22
N VAL A 6 -11.49 -0.46 -5.79
CA VAL A 6 -11.68 -1.84 -5.32
C VAL A 6 -12.00 -1.82 -3.83
N ASN A 7 -13.19 -2.32 -3.46
CA ASN A 7 -13.65 -2.41 -2.05
C ASN A 7 -13.63 -1.07 -1.27
N GLY A 8 -13.76 0.06 -1.99
CA GLY A 8 -13.69 1.38 -1.37
C GLY A 8 -14.99 1.83 -0.72
N ASN A 9 -14.85 2.74 0.23
CA ASN A 9 -15.94 3.47 0.85
C ASN A 9 -16.06 4.90 0.26
N GLY A 10 -16.98 5.70 0.81
CA GLY A 10 -17.23 7.07 0.36
C GLY A 10 -16.03 8.02 0.46
N LEU A 11 -15.06 7.78 1.37
CA LEU A 11 -13.87 8.62 1.51
C LEU A 11 -12.98 8.56 0.26
N TYR A 12 -12.67 7.33 -0.21
CA TYR A 12 -11.91 7.15 -1.46
C TYR A 12 -12.62 7.79 -2.65
N ALA A 13 -13.92 7.56 -2.78
CA ALA A 13 -14.69 8.14 -3.87
C ALA A 13 -14.70 9.68 -3.81
N SER A 14 -14.84 10.27 -2.62
CA SER A 14 -14.81 11.72 -2.42
C SER A 14 -13.44 12.30 -2.74
N MET A 15 -12.35 11.65 -2.27
CA MET A 15 -10.98 12.04 -2.54
C MET A 15 -10.72 12.19 -4.04
N PHE A 16 -11.06 11.19 -4.84
CA PHE A 16 -10.88 11.24 -6.30
C PHE A 16 -11.80 12.27 -6.98
N LYS A 17 -13.09 12.35 -6.57
CA LYS A 17 -14.03 13.32 -7.14
C LYS A 17 -13.60 14.76 -6.90
N ASN A 18 -13.09 15.08 -5.70
CA ASN A 18 -12.59 16.40 -5.36
C ASN A 18 -11.38 16.83 -6.20
N ARG A 19 -10.67 15.86 -6.80
CA ARG A 19 -9.57 16.07 -7.75
C ARG A 19 -10.00 15.98 -9.22
N GLY A 20 -11.32 16.02 -9.47
CA GLY A 20 -11.87 16.01 -10.82
C GLY A 20 -11.89 14.67 -11.53
N TRP A 21 -11.69 13.57 -10.80
CA TRP A 21 -11.78 12.22 -11.36
C TRP A 21 -13.21 11.72 -11.38
N LYS A 22 -13.54 10.92 -12.38
CA LYS A 22 -14.79 10.17 -12.42
C LYS A 22 -14.59 8.78 -11.83
N VAL A 23 -15.34 8.44 -10.79
CA VAL A 23 -15.39 7.07 -10.27
C VAL A 23 -16.31 6.24 -11.15
N VAL A 24 -15.82 5.11 -11.62
CA VAL A 24 -16.54 4.18 -12.51
C VAL A 24 -16.75 2.83 -11.82
N ASP A 25 -17.83 2.16 -12.20
CA ASP A 25 -18.23 0.81 -11.74
C ASP A 25 -17.82 -0.30 -12.71
N ASP A 26 -17.40 0.07 -13.92
CA ASP A 26 -16.88 -0.85 -14.94
C ASP A 26 -15.36 -0.70 -15.05
N ILE A 27 -14.63 -1.73 -14.65
CA ILE A 27 -13.18 -1.78 -14.68
C ILE A 27 -12.59 -1.52 -16.09
N ASN A 28 -13.32 -1.89 -17.15
CA ASN A 28 -12.86 -1.69 -18.52
C ASN A 28 -12.89 -0.20 -18.96
N LYS A 29 -13.54 0.66 -18.19
CA LYS A 29 -13.59 2.12 -18.41
C LYS A 29 -12.57 2.88 -17.57
N ALA A 30 -11.82 2.19 -16.70
CA ALA A 30 -10.87 2.81 -15.82
C ALA A 30 -9.56 3.17 -16.52
N ASN A 31 -8.97 4.30 -16.14
CA ASN A 31 -7.60 4.69 -16.48
C ASN A 31 -6.64 4.37 -15.31
N LEU A 32 -7.18 4.13 -14.12
CA LEU A 32 -6.44 3.81 -12.89
C LEU A 32 -7.28 2.86 -12.03
N ILE A 33 -6.63 1.89 -11.40
CA ILE A 33 -7.25 1.02 -10.39
C ILE A 33 -6.72 1.42 -9.01
N GLN A 34 -7.64 1.72 -8.09
CA GLN A 34 -7.34 2.05 -6.69
C GLN A 34 -7.69 0.86 -5.79
N PHE A 35 -6.68 0.25 -5.15
CA PHE A 35 -6.86 -0.71 -4.05
C PHE A 35 -6.91 0.03 -2.71
N THR A 36 -7.76 -0.42 -1.80
CA THR A 36 -8.08 0.32 -0.56
C THR A 36 -7.53 -0.34 0.69
N GLY A 37 -7.45 0.43 1.79
CA GLY A 37 -7.08 -0.04 3.11
C GLY A 37 -8.05 -1.07 3.71
N GLY A 38 -7.73 -1.65 4.84
CA GLY A 38 -8.56 -2.61 5.56
C GLY A 38 -7.75 -3.68 6.30
N GLU A 39 -8.28 -4.89 6.40
CA GLU A 39 -7.68 -6.03 7.07
C GLU A 39 -6.35 -6.44 6.42
N ASP A 40 -5.52 -7.18 7.13
CA ASP A 40 -4.18 -7.57 6.68
C ASP A 40 -4.19 -8.48 5.44
N VAL A 41 -3.11 -8.41 4.66
CA VAL A 41 -2.86 -9.33 3.54
C VAL A 41 -2.51 -10.71 4.08
N ASP A 42 -3.12 -11.79 3.54
CA ASP A 42 -2.84 -13.15 3.98
C ASP A 42 -1.35 -13.51 3.80
N PRO A 43 -0.61 -13.82 4.90
CA PRO A 43 0.81 -14.17 4.85
C PRO A 43 1.14 -15.35 3.94
N ASN A 44 0.18 -16.25 3.69
CA ASN A 44 0.36 -17.32 2.72
C ASN A 44 0.67 -16.81 1.30
N LEU A 45 0.29 -15.57 0.95
CA LEU A 45 0.55 -14.97 -0.36
C LEU A 45 2.03 -14.61 -0.56
N TYR A 46 2.77 -14.43 0.52
CA TYR A 46 4.22 -14.15 0.49
C TYR A 46 5.06 -15.21 1.22
N GLY A 47 4.48 -16.43 1.41
CA GLY A 47 5.20 -17.62 1.88
C GLY A 47 5.56 -17.61 3.35
N GLU A 48 4.81 -16.90 4.19
CA GLU A 48 5.02 -16.83 5.63
C GLU A 48 3.81 -17.40 6.40
N ALA A 49 4.01 -17.80 7.66
CA ALA A 49 2.93 -18.13 8.57
C ALA A 49 2.34 -16.85 9.18
N PRO A 50 1.07 -16.84 9.62
CA PRO A 50 0.47 -15.64 10.20
C PRO A 50 1.05 -15.32 11.60
N HIS A 51 1.32 -14.05 11.83
CA HIS A 51 1.60 -13.52 13.17
C HIS A 51 0.33 -13.55 14.03
N PRO A 52 0.42 -13.70 15.38
CA PRO A 52 -0.75 -13.67 16.27
C PRO A 52 -1.63 -12.42 16.12
N GLU A 53 -1.04 -11.28 15.75
CA GLU A 53 -1.73 -9.99 15.51
C GLU A 53 -2.26 -9.84 14.08
N THR A 54 -2.15 -10.86 13.22
CA THR A 54 -2.58 -10.78 11.81
C THR A 54 -4.05 -11.17 11.67
N PHE A 55 -4.86 -10.28 11.07
CA PHE A 55 -6.28 -10.46 10.80
C PHE A 55 -6.57 -10.39 9.30
N VAL A 56 -6.80 -11.53 8.68
CA VAL A 56 -6.97 -11.66 7.22
C VAL A 56 -8.42 -11.83 6.78
N ASN A 57 -8.71 -11.32 5.60
CA ASN A 57 -9.94 -11.60 4.86
C ASN A 57 -9.61 -12.33 3.55
N LYS A 58 -9.52 -13.67 3.61
CA LYS A 58 -9.12 -14.51 2.46
C LYS A 58 -10.03 -14.37 1.24
N MET A 59 -11.32 -14.06 1.43
CA MET A 59 -12.23 -13.85 0.30
C MET A 59 -11.89 -12.55 -0.42
N ARG A 60 -11.59 -11.50 0.32
CA ARG A 60 -11.14 -10.21 -0.21
C ARG A 60 -9.81 -10.37 -0.97
N ASP A 61 -8.84 -11.06 -0.36
CA ASP A 61 -7.55 -11.33 -1.01
C ASP A 61 -7.73 -12.03 -2.36
N LYS A 62 -8.58 -13.07 -2.40
CA LYS A 62 -8.87 -13.80 -3.63
C LYS A 62 -9.47 -12.90 -4.72
N VAL A 63 -10.44 -12.07 -4.38
CA VAL A 63 -11.08 -11.15 -5.33
C VAL A 63 -10.08 -10.12 -5.82
N GLU A 64 -9.29 -9.53 -4.95
CA GLU A 64 -8.32 -8.49 -5.31
C GLU A 64 -7.14 -9.05 -6.14
N GLN A 65 -6.68 -10.28 -5.86
CA GLN A 65 -5.72 -10.98 -6.73
C GLN A 65 -6.28 -11.21 -8.15
N GLN A 66 -7.57 -11.57 -8.26
CA GLN A 66 -8.21 -11.73 -9.58
C GLN A 66 -8.26 -10.41 -10.34
N ILE A 67 -8.55 -9.30 -9.65
CA ILE A 67 -8.53 -7.97 -10.24
C ILE A 67 -7.11 -7.61 -10.70
N TYR A 68 -6.11 -7.75 -9.82
CA TYR A 68 -4.71 -7.52 -10.16
C TYR A 68 -4.29 -8.29 -11.42
N ASN A 69 -4.51 -9.60 -11.45
CA ASN A 69 -4.13 -10.47 -12.58
C ASN A 69 -4.86 -10.10 -13.90
N LYS A 70 -6.08 -9.54 -13.81
CA LYS A 70 -6.84 -9.09 -14.97
C LYS A 70 -6.26 -7.81 -15.57
N VAL A 71 -5.74 -6.90 -14.75
CA VAL A 71 -5.35 -5.54 -15.17
C VAL A 71 -3.86 -5.31 -15.27
N ILE A 72 -3.03 -6.18 -14.71
CA ILE A 72 -1.56 -6.07 -14.76
C ILE A 72 -1.07 -5.85 -16.20
N ASN A 73 -0.15 -4.93 -16.41
CA ASN A 73 0.39 -4.50 -17.71
C ASN A 73 -0.64 -3.91 -18.68
N LYS A 74 -1.84 -3.54 -18.20
CA LYS A 74 -2.90 -2.94 -19.02
C LYS A 74 -3.40 -1.63 -18.45
N ILE A 75 -3.59 -1.56 -17.14
CA ILE A 75 -4.09 -0.38 -16.45
C ILE A 75 -3.19 -0.17 -15.22
N PRO A 76 -2.64 1.04 -15.02
CA PRO A 76 -1.85 1.34 -13.84
C PRO A 76 -2.65 1.18 -12.55
N MET A 77 -1.96 0.82 -11.47
CA MET A 77 -2.57 0.52 -10.19
C MET A 77 -1.95 1.36 -9.08
N THR A 78 -2.76 1.73 -8.12
CA THR A 78 -2.28 2.29 -6.86
C THR A 78 -3.01 1.67 -5.68
N GLY A 79 -2.34 1.59 -4.54
CA GLY A 79 -2.90 1.03 -3.31
C GLY A 79 -2.58 1.87 -2.10
N ILE A 80 -3.57 2.05 -1.23
CA ILE A 80 -3.46 2.77 0.03
C ILE A 80 -3.46 1.77 1.18
N CYS A 81 -2.50 1.88 2.11
CA CYS A 81 -2.33 1.04 3.30
C CYS A 81 -2.32 -0.44 2.90
N ARG A 82 -3.28 -1.24 3.34
CA ARG A 82 -3.40 -2.65 2.92
C ARG A 82 -3.41 -2.83 1.40
N GLY A 83 -4.02 -1.92 0.64
CA GLY A 83 -4.01 -1.96 -0.82
C GLY A 83 -2.60 -1.83 -1.40
N GLY A 84 -1.76 -0.97 -0.83
CA GLY A 84 -0.34 -0.84 -1.16
C GLY A 84 0.44 -2.09 -0.79
N GLN A 85 0.18 -2.65 0.39
CA GLN A 85 0.78 -3.91 0.85
C GLN A 85 0.44 -5.08 -0.08
N LEU A 86 -0.82 -5.18 -0.51
CA LEU A 86 -1.22 -6.21 -1.48
C LEU A 86 -0.49 -6.06 -2.81
N LEU A 87 -0.43 -4.85 -3.37
CA LEU A 87 0.33 -4.60 -4.61
C LEU A 87 1.81 -4.94 -4.45
N HIS A 88 2.41 -4.63 -3.30
CA HIS A 88 3.78 -5.02 -2.96
C HIS A 88 3.96 -6.54 -2.98
N VAL A 89 3.09 -7.28 -2.29
CA VAL A 89 3.10 -8.75 -2.25
C VAL A 89 2.89 -9.35 -3.64
N MET A 90 1.97 -8.81 -4.44
CA MET A 90 1.71 -9.27 -5.81
C MET A 90 2.90 -9.02 -6.76
N ASN A 91 3.81 -8.12 -6.41
CA ASN A 91 5.09 -7.89 -7.10
C ASN A 91 6.27 -8.67 -6.46
N GLY A 92 6.00 -9.67 -5.63
CA GLY A 92 7.01 -10.52 -5.00
C GLY A 92 7.62 -9.95 -3.74
N GLY A 93 7.00 -8.92 -3.16
CA GLY A 93 7.38 -8.32 -1.89
C GLY A 93 7.02 -9.18 -0.68
N GLN A 94 7.64 -8.88 0.45
CA GLN A 94 7.36 -9.49 1.75
C GLN A 94 6.93 -8.43 2.77
N MET A 95 6.46 -8.86 3.95
CA MET A 95 5.92 -7.96 4.96
C MET A 95 6.63 -8.11 6.30
N PHE A 96 6.78 -7.00 7.03
CA PHE A 96 6.80 -7.07 8.48
C PHE A 96 5.36 -7.18 8.96
N GLN A 97 5.05 -8.24 9.71
CA GLN A 97 3.68 -8.55 10.11
C GLN A 97 3.25 -7.83 11.39
N ASN A 98 4.21 -7.26 12.13
CA ASN A 98 3.94 -6.43 13.28
C ASN A 98 5.04 -5.39 13.46
N VAL A 99 4.67 -4.11 13.39
CA VAL A 99 5.54 -2.96 13.67
C VAL A 99 4.86 -2.04 14.65
N ASN A 100 5.65 -1.36 15.50
CA ASN A 100 5.11 -0.39 16.43
C ASN A 100 5.22 1.05 15.87
N ASN A 101 4.57 2.00 16.57
CA ASN A 101 4.61 3.45 16.35
C ASN A 101 3.97 3.97 15.04
N HIS A 102 3.37 3.11 14.21
CA HIS A 102 2.70 3.49 12.95
C HIS A 102 1.17 3.63 13.05
N GLY A 103 0.58 3.46 14.24
CA GLY A 103 -0.87 3.61 14.47
C GLY A 103 -1.35 5.05 14.63
N ARG A 104 -0.54 6.04 14.25
CA ARG A 104 -0.84 7.48 14.35
C ARG A 104 -0.14 8.26 13.24
N SER A 105 -0.62 9.48 12.99
CA SER A 105 0.08 10.38 12.05
C SER A 105 1.52 10.61 12.46
N HIS A 106 2.42 10.52 11.50
CA HIS A 106 3.85 10.73 11.69
C HIS A 106 4.47 11.39 10.45
N LYS A 107 5.73 11.76 10.58
CA LYS A 107 6.49 12.39 9.53
C LYS A 107 7.09 11.33 8.62
N ILE A 108 6.88 11.50 7.30
CA ILE A 108 7.44 10.64 6.26
C ILE A 108 8.26 11.52 5.32
N ARG A 109 9.43 11.06 4.93
CA ARG A 109 10.23 11.70 3.87
C ARG A 109 9.85 11.11 2.54
N ILE A 110 9.24 11.93 1.68
CA ILE A 110 8.82 11.54 0.33
C ILE A 110 9.53 12.46 -0.67
N GLU A 111 10.28 11.87 -1.61
CA GLU A 111 11.06 12.61 -2.61
C GLU A 111 11.97 13.72 -2.02
N GLY A 112 12.46 13.52 -0.80
CA GLY A 112 13.35 14.45 -0.10
C GLY A 112 12.65 15.47 0.80
N GLU A 113 11.33 15.58 0.75
CA GLU A 113 10.52 16.48 1.57
C GLU A 113 9.89 15.76 2.77
N ASP A 114 9.92 16.38 3.95
CA ASP A 114 9.32 15.84 5.17
C ASP A 114 7.85 16.26 5.26
N ILE A 115 6.95 15.28 5.19
CA ILE A 115 5.49 15.48 5.13
C ILE A 115 4.83 14.73 6.28
N ILE A 116 3.84 15.33 6.94
CA ILE A 116 3.03 14.66 7.97
C ILE A 116 1.90 13.94 7.27
N CYS A 117 1.84 12.61 7.44
CA CYS A 117 0.81 11.76 6.85
C CYS A 117 0.00 11.03 7.91
N SER A 118 -1.29 10.82 7.63
CA SER A 118 -2.16 9.99 8.46
C SER A 118 -1.79 8.52 8.35
N SER A 119 -1.70 7.83 9.46
CA SER A 119 -1.30 6.43 9.51
C SER A 119 -2.11 5.64 10.56
N THR A 120 -2.43 4.39 10.23
CA THR A 120 -3.18 3.47 11.12
C THR A 120 -2.69 2.02 10.99
N HIS A 121 -1.54 1.78 10.35
CA HIS A 121 -1.07 0.43 10.09
C HIS A 121 -0.19 -0.12 11.23
N HIS A 122 -0.17 -1.43 11.36
CA HIS A 122 0.73 -2.21 12.21
C HIS A 122 1.53 -3.23 11.41
N GLN A 123 1.29 -3.31 10.10
CA GLN A 123 2.10 -4.08 9.15
C GLN A 123 2.79 -3.14 8.17
N MET A 124 3.95 -3.56 7.66
CA MET A 124 4.77 -2.71 6.80
C MET A 124 5.43 -3.50 5.68
N MET A 125 5.58 -2.87 4.53
CA MET A 125 6.28 -3.43 3.37
C MET A 125 7.75 -3.68 3.72
N ARG A 126 8.25 -4.90 3.43
CA ARG A 126 9.64 -5.31 3.65
C ARG A 126 10.35 -5.48 2.32
N MET A 127 11.46 -4.79 2.17
CA MET A 127 12.24 -4.86 0.93
C MET A 127 12.83 -6.26 0.71
N CYS A 128 12.59 -6.80 -0.48
CA CYS A 128 13.16 -8.06 -0.93
C CYS A 128 13.33 -8.14 -2.46
N ASN A 129 12.87 -7.12 -3.19
CA ASN A 129 12.95 -7.06 -4.64
C ASN A 129 13.82 -5.86 -5.06
N PRO A 130 14.90 -6.05 -5.86
CA PRO A 130 15.76 -4.97 -6.32
C PRO A 130 15.10 -4.09 -7.41
N ASP A 131 14.04 -4.55 -8.07
CA ASP A 131 13.37 -3.85 -9.18
C ASP A 131 12.25 -2.90 -8.70
N VAL A 132 12.39 -2.33 -7.50
CA VAL A 132 11.43 -1.40 -6.91
C VAL A 132 12.11 -0.08 -6.53
N GLU A 133 11.41 1.02 -6.73
CA GLU A 133 11.87 2.35 -6.31
C GLU A 133 11.27 2.70 -4.94
N ILE A 134 12.12 3.05 -3.98
CA ILE A 134 11.69 3.60 -2.69
C ILE A 134 11.50 5.10 -2.90
N LEU A 135 10.27 5.57 -2.74
CA LEU A 135 9.90 6.98 -2.89
C LEU A 135 9.65 7.67 -1.55
N GLY A 136 9.33 6.90 -0.51
CA GLY A 136 9.06 7.46 0.81
C GLY A 136 9.37 6.49 1.94
N TYR A 137 9.90 7.06 3.04
CA TYR A 137 10.30 6.31 4.22
C TYR A 137 10.29 7.18 5.48
N CYS A 138 10.34 6.53 6.65
CA CYS A 138 10.55 7.19 7.95
C CYS A 138 11.43 6.32 8.86
N PHE A 139 11.52 6.66 10.16
CA PHE A 139 12.29 5.95 11.18
C PHE A 139 11.50 5.96 12.52
N GLU A 140 10.25 5.53 12.49
CA GLU A 140 9.36 5.56 13.65
C GLU A 140 9.36 4.24 14.43
N SER A 141 9.56 3.10 13.74
CA SER A 141 9.53 1.82 14.42
C SER A 141 10.79 1.54 15.19
N THR A 142 10.59 1.06 16.42
CA THR A 142 11.65 0.51 17.28
C THR A 142 11.58 -1.02 17.36
N LYS A 143 10.55 -1.61 16.75
CA LYS A 143 10.31 -3.05 16.69
C LYS A 143 9.64 -3.41 15.38
N LYS A 144 10.24 -4.38 14.66
CA LYS A 144 9.74 -4.93 13.40
C LYS A 144 9.75 -6.46 13.51
N GLU A 145 8.58 -7.09 13.37
CA GLU A 145 8.47 -8.55 13.48
C GLU A 145 7.98 -9.14 12.17
N TYR A 146 8.51 -10.30 11.83
CA TYR A 146 8.06 -11.14 10.73
C TYR A 146 7.95 -12.59 11.21
N VAL A 147 7.23 -13.42 10.47
CA VAL A 147 7.06 -14.82 10.84
C VAL A 147 7.73 -15.69 9.79
N ARG A 148 8.62 -16.55 10.24
CA ARG A 148 9.29 -17.50 9.38
C ARG A 148 8.33 -18.59 8.89
N PHE A 149 8.73 -19.28 7.84
CA PHE A 149 7.98 -20.41 7.28
C PHE A 149 7.64 -21.50 8.33
N ASP A 150 8.51 -21.68 9.33
CA ASP A 150 8.30 -22.64 10.43
C ASP A 150 7.35 -22.11 11.54
N GLY A 151 6.76 -20.94 11.34
CA GLY A 151 5.84 -20.29 12.28
C GLY A 151 6.52 -19.56 13.44
N LYS A 152 7.86 -19.48 13.45
CA LYS A 152 8.58 -18.75 14.48
C LYS A 152 8.52 -17.25 14.18
N VAL A 153 8.15 -16.46 15.20
CA VAL A 153 8.23 -15.01 15.16
C VAL A 153 9.68 -14.60 15.39
N ASP A 154 10.25 -13.87 14.48
CA ASP A 154 11.58 -13.27 14.62
C ASP A 154 11.46 -11.74 14.61
N GLU A 155 12.22 -11.09 15.48
CA GLU A 155 12.40 -9.65 15.49
C GLU A 155 13.52 -9.27 14.53
N TYR A 156 13.26 -8.29 13.69
CA TYR A 156 14.28 -7.72 12.82
C TYR A 156 15.15 -6.76 13.63
N VAL A 157 16.45 -6.99 13.60
CA VAL A 157 17.46 -6.15 14.26
C VAL A 157 18.23 -5.38 13.19
N GLY A 158 17.87 -4.10 12.99
CA GLY A 158 18.51 -3.20 12.04
C GLY A 158 17.89 -1.81 12.14
N ASP A 159 18.64 -0.82 11.72
CA ASP A 159 18.21 0.60 11.70
C ASP A 159 17.72 0.99 10.29
N ASP A 160 17.20 0.01 9.53
CA ASP A 160 16.70 0.26 8.18
C ASP A 160 15.43 1.13 8.21
N GLU A 161 15.26 1.85 7.14
CA GLU A 161 14.10 2.71 6.89
C GLU A 161 12.78 1.93 7.01
N ASP A 162 11.80 2.57 7.60
CA ASP A 162 10.40 2.15 7.57
C ASP A 162 9.80 2.55 6.23
N ILE A 163 9.54 1.57 5.37
CA ILE A 163 9.10 1.83 4.00
C ILE A 163 7.64 2.24 3.97
N GLU A 164 7.39 3.44 3.43
CA GLU A 164 6.06 4.05 3.37
C GLU A 164 5.53 4.19 1.94
N VAL A 165 6.40 4.40 0.95
CA VAL A 165 6.00 4.55 -0.45
C VAL A 165 6.94 3.81 -1.37
N LEU A 166 6.39 2.91 -2.19
CA LEU A 166 7.11 2.16 -3.21
C LEU A 166 6.48 2.34 -4.59
N PHE A 167 7.32 2.31 -5.61
CA PHE A 167 6.86 2.24 -6.99
C PHE A 167 7.51 1.06 -7.72
N TYR A 168 6.67 0.28 -8.41
CA TYR A 168 7.06 -0.82 -9.28
C TYR A 168 6.93 -0.41 -10.75
N PRO A 169 8.00 0.04 -11.43
CA PRO A 169 7.91 0.53 -12.82
C PRO A 169 7.39 -0.53 -13.79
N ASN A 170 7.85 -1.78 -13.64
CA ASN A 170 7.52 -2.89 -14.55
C ASN A 170 6.03 -3.25 -14.54
N SER A 171 5.32 -3.04 -13.45
CA SER A 171 3.89 -3.34 -13.29
C SER A 171 3.02 -2.08 -13.17
N SER A 172 3.63 -0.89 -13.22
CA SER A 172 2.97 0.40 -13.00
C SER A 172 2.13 0.41 -11.71
N CYS A 173 2.74 -0.02 -10.59
CA CYS A 173 2.09 -0.09 -9.28
C CYS A 173 2.70 0.91 -8.30
N LEU A 174 1.89 1.84 -7.79
CA LEU A 174 2.24 2.73 -6.68
C LEU A 174 1.67 2.18 -5.37
N CYS A 175 2.54 1.82 -4.44
CA CYS A 175 2.18 1.36 -3.09
C CYS A 175 2.36 2.52 -2.11
N PHE A 176 1.28 2.98 -1.50
CA PHE A 176 1.25 4.12 -0.60
C PHE A 176 0.69 3.69 0.76
N GLN A 177 1.55 3.64 1.77
CA GLN A 177 1.18 3.13 3.11
C GLN A 177 0.26 4.08 3.89
N PRO A 178 0.46 5.43 3.84
CA PRO A 178 -0.41 6.38 4.53
C PRO A 178 -1.85 6.43 3.99
N HIS A 179 -2.70 7.20 4.69
CA HIS A 179 -4.13 7.36 4.41
C HIS A 179 -4.47 8.78 3.88
N PRO A 180 -4.20 9.09 2.60
CA PRO A 180 -4.52 10.39 2.00
C PRO A 180 -6.02 10.66 1.87
N GLU A 181 -6.87 9.63 2.02
CA GLU A 181 -8.32 9.77 1.96
C GLU A 181 -8.94 10.36 3.23
N PHE A 182 -8.21 10.44 4.33
CA PHE A 182 -8.75 10.95 5.59
C PHE A 182 -8.88 12.48 5.60
N TYR A 183 -7.89 13.19 5.01
CA TYR A 183 -7.85 14.65 5.03
C TYR A 183 -7.44 15.22 3.67
N GLN A 184 -7.92 16.43 3.38
CA GLN A 184 -7.44 17.24 2.25
C GLN A 184 -6.22 18.05 2.70
N ASP A 185 -5.07 17.42 2.75
CA ASP A 185 -3.82 17.98 3.25
C ASP A 185 -2.65 17.70 2.29
N GLU A 186 -1.46 18.03 2.73
CA GLU A 186 -0.21 17.85 1.97
C GLU A 186 0.04 16.36 1.61
N CYS A 187 -0.34 15.41 2.49
CA CYS A 187 -0.25 13.97 2.22
C CYS A 187 -1.10 13.59 1.01
N GLN A 188 -2.32 14.13 0.91
CA GLN A 188 -3.19 13.91 -0.25
C GLN A 188 -2.62 14.57 -1.52
N ASP A 189 -2.04 15.78 -1.42
CA ASP A 189 -1.42 16.47 -2.55
C ASP A 189 -0.27 15.66 -3.13
N VAL A 190 0.62 15.16 -2.28
CA VAL A 190 1.75 14.32 -2.68
C VAL A 190 1.28 13.01 -3.32
N TYR A 191 0.26 12.36 -2.75
CA TYR A 191 -0.30 11.14 -3.33
C TYR A 191 -0.77 11.34 -4.78
N PHE A 192 -1.52 12.41 -5.06
CA PHE A 192 -1.97 12.72 -6.41
C PHE A 192 -0.83 13.16 -7.34
N ASN A 193 0.18 13.88 -6.83
CA ASN A 193 1.37 14.24 -7.61
C ASN A 193 2.13 12.98 -8.05
N LEU A 194 2.30 12.00 -7.17
CA LEU A 194 2.91 10.71 -7.52
C LEU A 194 2.08 9.93 -8.55
N ILE A 195 0.76 9.89 -8.42
CA ILE A 195 -0.11 9.29 -9.44
C ILE A 195 0.10 9.94 -10.80
N HIS A 196 0.10 11.27 -10.86
CA HIS A 196 0.27 12.00 -12.13
C HIS A 196 1.67 11.83 -12.71
N LYS A 197 2.70 11.78 -11.87
CA LYS A 197 4.09 11.64 -12.32
C LYS A 197 4.43 10.23 -12.82
N LEU A 198 3.87 9.19 -12.18
CA LEU A 198 4.33 7.81 -12.34
C LEU A 198 3.35 6.91 -13.10
N LEU A 199 2.07 7.22 -13.06
CA LEU A 199 1.02 6.32 -13.55
C LEU A 199 0.23 6.88 -14.74
N ILE A 200 0.37 8.19 -15.05
CA ILE A 200 -0.40 8.90 -16.07
C ILE A 200 0.51 9.69 -16.97
#